data_dbb000f39d8cbf3f167bd951563f2d1b
#
_entry.id   dbb000f39d8cbf3f167bd951563f2d1b
#
_cell.length_a   1.000
_cell.length_b   1.000
_cell.length_c   1.000
_cell.angle_alpha   90.00
_cell.angle_beta   90.00
_cell.angle_gamma   90.00
#
_symmetry.space_group_name_H-M   'P 1'
#
loop_
_entity.id
_entity.type
_entity.pdbx_description
1 polymer ?
#
loop_
_entity_poly.entity_id
_entity_poly.type
_entity_poly.pdbx_seq_one_letter_code
_entity_poly.pdbx_strand_id
1 'polypeptide(L)' 'MKINQLPITVIDVFMRGESCSIGPFSTNGQYLYLHDQPIAYRN' A
#
# COMPACT_ATOMS: atom_id res chain seq x y z
N MET A 1 8.98 9.96 13.09
CA MET A 1 8.48 9.32 11.90
C MET A 1 7.31 8.44 12.22
N LYS A 2 6.30 8.52 11.43
CA LYS A 2 5.02 7.88 11.74
C LYS A 2 4.66 6.83 10.73
N ILE A 3 5.09 5.64 10.96
CA ILE A 3 4.69 4.54 10.11
C ILE A 3 3.21 4.30 10.20
N ASN A 4 2.65 4.59 11.36
CA ASN A 4 1.24 4.33 11.58
C ASN A 4 0.34 5.27 10.81
N GLN A 5 0.90 6.17 10.01
CA GLN A 5 0.08 7.01 9.16
C GLN A 5 -0.30 6.32 7.87
N LEU A 6 0.21 5.14 7.64
CA LEU A 6 -0.19 4.35 6.50
C LEU A 6 -1.71 4.10 6.58
N PRO A 7 -2.47 4.45 5.54
CA PRO A 7 -3.92 4.31 5.59
C PRO A 7 -4.32 2.85 5.70
N ILE A 8 -5.22 2.57 6.61
CA ILE A 8 -5.71 1.21 6.78
C ILE A 8 -6.42 0.74 5.51
N THR A 9 -7.08 1.66 4.80
CA THR A 9 -7.78 1.29 3.57
C THR A 9 -6.83 0.70 2.55
N VAL A 10 -5.65 1.32 2.39
CA VAL A 10 -4.68 0.82 1.43
C VAL A 10 -4.15 -0.54 1.86
N ILE A 11 -3.91 -0.70 3.16
CA ILE A 11 -3.43 -1.98 3.67
C ILE A 11 -4.47 -3.06 3.44
N ASP A 12 -5.73 -2.74 3.72
CA ASP A 12 -6.81 -3.71 3.55
C ASP A 12 -6.92 -4.14 2.08
N VAL A 13 -6.85 -3.17 1.17
CA VAL A 13 -6.93 -3.47 -0.25
C VAL A 13 -5.73 -4.32 -0.68
N PHE A 14 -4.56 -4.01 -0.17
CA PHE A 14 -3.36 -4.76 -0.47
C PHE A 14 -3.50 -6.21 0.00
N MET A 15 -4.05 -6.40 1.19
CA MET A 15 -4.23 -7.74 1.75
C MET A 15 -5.24 -8.55 0.95
N ARG A 16 -6.16 -7.87 0.26
CA ARG A 16 -7.15 -8.56 -0.56
C ARG A 16 -6.63 -8.85 -1.96
N GLY A 17 -5.46 -8.35 -2.30
CA GLY A 17 -4.92 -8.55 -3.63
C GLY A 17 -5.53 -7.62 -4.67
N GLU A 18 -6.09 -6.50 -4.25
CA GLU A 18 -6.72 -5.54 -5.13
C GLU A 18 -5.83 -4.33 -5.31
N SER A 19 -6.22 -3.43 -6.19
CA SER A 19 -5.43 -2.24 -6.45
C SER A 19 -6.15 -1.00 -5.95
N CYS A 20 -5.35 -0.01 -5.55
CA CYS A 20 -5.90 1.19 -4.95
C CYS A 20 -4.80 2.24 -4.90
N SER A 21 -5.20 3.50 -4.84
CA SER A 21 -4.24 4.60 -4.71
C SER A 21 -4.86 5.67 -3.82
N ILE A 22 -4.16 6.02 -2.76
CA ILE A 22 -4.62 7.03 -1.81
C ILE A 22 -3.43 7.89 -1.44
N GLY A 23 -3.44 9.17 -1.87
CA GLY A 23 -2.35 10.08 -1.58
C GLY A 23 -1.05 9.54 -2.13
N PRO A 24 0.01 9.50 -1.33
CA PRO A 24 1.30 8.98 -1.79
C PRO A 24 1.36 7.45 -1.80
N PHE A 25 0.32 6.80 -1.27
CA PHE A 25 0.31 5.34 -1.16
C PHE A 25 -0.47 4.73 -2.31
N SER A 26 0.01 3.60 -2.80
CA SER A 26 -0.70 2.86 -3.81
C SER A 26 -0.34 1.39 -3.71
N THR A 27 -1.17 0.54 -4.28
CA THR A 27 -0.91 -0.88 -4.31
C THR A 27 -1.54 -1.46 -5.56
N ASN A 28 -0.89 -2.47 -6.12
CA ASN A 28 -1.47 -3.22 -7.23
C ASN A 28 -1.88 -4.63 -6.80
N GLY A 29 -1.93 -4.87 -5.49
CA GLY A 29 -2.28 -6.17 -4.96
C GLY A 29 -1.09 -7.08 -4.74
N GLN A 30 0.03 -6.79 -5.38
CA GLN A 30 1.25 -7.56 -5.23
C GLN A 30 2.28 -6.77 -4.44
N TYR A 31 2.37 -5.47 -4.73
CA TYR A 31 3.31 -4.57 -4.06
C TYR A 31 2.54 -3.44 -3.43
N LEU A 32 3.12 -2.90 -2.37
CA LEU A 32 2.63 -1.69 -1.74
C LEU A 32 3.68 -0.61 -1.95
N TYR A 33 3.26 0.53 -2.47
CA TYR A 33 4.18 1.61 -2.85
C TYR A 33 3.95 2.84 -2.00
N LEU A 34 5.03 3.55 -1.74
CA LEU A 34 4.99 4.88 -1.15
C LEU A 34 5.84 5.76 -2.03
N HIS A 35 5.24 6.78 -2.66
CA HIS A 35 5.95 7.66 -3.59
C HIS A 35 6.66 6.87 -4.68
N ASP A 36 5.95 5.89 -5.24
CA ASP A 36 6.45 5.05 -6.33
C ASP A 36 7.59 4.14 -5.92
N GLN A 37 7.81 3.98 -4.62
CA GLN A 37 8.83 3.06 -4.15
C GLN A 37 8.18 1.90 -3.43
N PRO A 38 8.50 0.67 -3.80
CA PRO A 38 7.90 -0.48 -3.14
C PRO A 38 8.40 -0.55 -1.70
N ILE A 39 7.46 -0.63 -0.76
CA ILE A 39 7.79 -0.74 0.65
C ILE A 39 7.34 -2.08 1.22
N ALA A 40 6.54 -2.83 0.48
CA ALA A 40 6.11 -4.15 0.92
C ALA A 40 5.65 -4.95 -0.29
N TYR A 41 5.62 -6.24 -0.14
CA TYR A 41 5.17 -7.11 -1.22
C TYR A 41 4.64 -8.41 -0.63
N ARG A 42 3.89 -9.13 -1.43
CA ARG A 42 3.33 -10.42 -1.04
C ARG A 42 4.12 -11.54 -1.70
N ASN A 43 4.14 -12.66 -1.02
CA ASN A 43 4.73 -13.86 -1.59
C ASN A 43 3.70 -14.64 -2.36
#